data_e2c135becce7bd60802048f4f5c233d1
#
_entry.id   e2c135becce7bd60802048f4f5c233d1
#
_cell.length_a   1.000
_cell.length_b   1.000
_cell.length_c   1.000
_cell.angle_alpha   90.00
_cell.angle_beta   90.00
_cell.angle_gamma   90.00
#
_symmetry.space_group_name_H-M   'P 1'
#
loop_
_entity.id
_entity.type
_entity.pdbx_description
1 polymer ?
#
loop_
_entity_poly.entity_id
_entity_poly.type
_entity_poly.pdbx_seq_one_letter_code
_entity_poly.pdbx_strand_id
1 'polypeptide(L)'
;EKLAALIADGNLRTISVGRAVKPDAGWQRYFLLMAGIGVDATIVQSVNPQLKKRAGIGAYLASGLEFLARLPLTPFSLDFNGKRHESTFTVISNAASYAVWFTLAPEAKLDDDQLDVCVFNSRSRLAYLGYAFLSMLGGQHAHSPGVIYQPADAIKANSNDTALVQLDGEVVGHLPMRFDIVPQSLRVIAPQP
;
A
#
# COMPACT_ATOMS: atom_id res chain seq x y z
N GLU A 1 2.60 16.99 -24.59
CA GLU A 1 2.93 16.38 -25.90
C GLU A 1 3.05 14.86 -25.79
N LYS A 2 3.88 14.29 -24.87
CA LYS A 2 4.04 12.82 -24.71
C LYS A 2 2.73 12.09 -24.41
N LEU A 3 1.89 12.63 -23.52
CA LEU A 3 0.61 12.02 -23.16
C LEU A 3 -0.39 12.03 -24.35
N ALA A 4 -0.43 13.13 -25.11
CA ALA A 4 -1.29 13.23 -26.29
C ALA A 4 -0.87 12.25 -27.39
N ALA A 5 0.44 12.06 -27.60
CA ALA A 5 0.95 11.05 -28.51
C ALA A 5 0.57 9.64 -28.07
N LEU A 6 0.73 9.32 -26.78
CA LEU A 6 0.34 8.02 -26.23
C LEU A 6 -1.14 7.71 -26.42
N ILE A 7 -2.01 8.70 -26.23
CA ILE A 7 -3.46 8.57 -26.47
C ILE A 7 -3.74 8.36 -27.96
N ALA A 8 -3.03 9.10 -28.83
CA ALA A 8 -3.18 8.97 -30.29
C ALA A 8 -2.72 7.60 -30.83
N ASP A 9 -1.67 7.03 -30.24
CA ASP A 9 -1.17 5.71 -30.59
C ASP A 9 -2.15 4.59 -30.21
N GLY A 10 -3.02 4.83 -29.20
CA GLY A 10 -4.13 3.95 -28.84
C GLY A 10 -3.73 2.56 -28.36
N ASN A 11 -2.49 2.36 -27.93
CA ASN A 11 -2.01 1.06 -27.46
C ASN A 11 -2.72 0.68 -26.15
N LEU A 12 -3.53 -0.38 -26.21
CA LEU A 12 -4.26 -0.90 -25.06
C LEU A 12 -3.48 -2.01 -24.37
N ARG A 13 -3.40 -1.90 -23.06
CA ARG A 13 -2.91 -2.97 -22.18
C ARG A 13 -4.01 -3.35 -21.19
N THR A 14 -4.20 -4.62 -20.96
CA THR A 14 -5.11 -5.11 -19.91
C THR A 14 -4.32 -5.29 -18.64
N ILE A 15 -4.86 -4.80 -17.54
CA ILE A 15 -4.27 -4.89 -16.21
C ILE A 15 -5.25 -5.51 -15.23
N SER A 16 -4.71 -6.11 -14.18
CA SER A 16 -5.47 -6.58 -13.03
C SER A 16 -5.73 -5.43 -12.05
N VAL A 17 -6.77 -5.52 -11.24
CA VAL A 17 -7.06 -4.53 -10.20
C VAL A 17 -7.28 -5.21 -8.85
N GLY A 18 -6.79 -4.60 -7.79
CA GLY A 18 -7.09 -5.04 -6.45
C GLY A 18 -8.52 -4.69 -6.05
N ARG A 19 -9.15 -5.52 -5.23
CA ARG A 19 -10.47 -5.28 -4.67
C ARG A 19 -10.45 -5.45 -3.16
N ALA A 20 -11.01 -4.49 -2.44
CA ALA A 20 -11.29 -4.55 -1.01
C ALA A 20 -12.78 -4.76 -0.79
N VAL A 21 -13.13 -5.69 0.10
CA VAL A 21 -14.51 -6.06 0.42
C VAL A 21 -14.70 -6.01 1.94
N LYS A 22 -15.79 -5.39 2.38
CA LYS A 22 -16.26 -5.47 3.77
C LYS A 22 -17.42 -6.44 3.84
N PRO A 23 -17.22 -7.65 4.36
CA PRO A 23 -18.18 -8.76 4.19
C PRO A 23 -19.57 -8.45 4.73
N ASP A 24 -19.66 -7.79 5.89
CA ASP A 24 -20.93 -7.57 6.60
C ASP A 24 -21.71 -6.33 6.13
N ALA A 25 -21.14 -5.52 5.23
CA ALA A 25 -21.70 -4.23 4.81
C ALA A 25 -22.16 -4.21 3.34
N GLY A 26 -21.97 -5.28 2.57
CA GLY A 26 -22.24 -5.29 1.13
C GLY A 26 -21.41 -4.26 0.36
N TRP A 27 -20.31 -3.81 0.95
CA TRP A 27 -19.44 -2.77 0.41
C TRP A 27 -18.21 -3.39 -0.25
N GLN A 28 -17.87 -2.86 -1.43
CA GLN A 28 -16.63 -3.18 -2.12
C GLN A 28 -16.06 -1.94 -2.81
N ARG A 29 -14.73 -1.87 -2.93
CA ARG A 29 -14.00 -0.88 -3.72
C ARG A 29 -12.79 -1.51 -4.40
N TYR A 30 -12.44 -0.94 -5.54
CA TYR A 30 -11.25 -1.33 -6.30
C TYR A 30 -10.10 -0.37 -6.01
N PHE A 31 -8.87 -0.86 -6.16
CA PHE A 31 -7.66 -0.05 -6.10
C PHE A 31 -6.70 -0.46 -7.21
N LEU A 32 -5.98 0.52 -7.76
CA LEU A 32 -5.05 0.30 -8.86
C LEU A 32 -3.63 0.07 -8.36
N LEU A 33 -3.22 0.78 -7.32
CA LEU A 33 -1.84 0.76 -6.83
C LEU A 33 -1.73 -0.11 -5.58
N MET A 34 -2.40 0.24 -4.50
CA MET A 34 -2.26 -0.47 -3.24
C MET A 34 -3.36 -0.20 -2.22
N ALA A 35 -3.49 -1.14 -1.30
CA ALA A 35 -4.17 -0.96 -0.02
C ALA A 35 -3.13 -0.89 1.11
N GLY A 36 -3.26 0.09 2.00
CA GLY A 36 -2.44 0.22 3.20
C GLY A 36 -3.27 0.02 4.46
N ILE A 37 -2.76 -0.74 5.43
CA ILE A 37 -3.44 -1.05 6.68
C ILE A 37 -2.60 -0.57 7.86
N GLY A 38 -3.21 0.12 8.82
CA GLY A 38 -2.57 0.60 10.03
C GLY A 38 -1.82 1.92 9.81
N VAL A 39 -0.51 1.91 9.96
CA VAL A 39 0.38 3.10 9.88
C VAL A 39 0.12 3.95 8.66
N ASP A 40 0.07 3.37 7.48
CA ASP A 40 -0.08 4.08 6.21
C ASP A 40 -1.41 4.84 6.11
N ALA A 41 -2.50 4.21 6.50
CA ALA A 41 -3.81 4.86 6.53
C ALA A 41 -3.86 6.03 7.52
N THR A 42 -3.13 5.94 8.64
CA THR A 42 -3.01 7.02 9.60
C THR A 42 -2.18 8.19 9.04
N ILE A 43 -1.13 7.91 8.26
CA ILE A 43 -0.36 8.93 7.53
C ILE A 43 -1.27 9.67 6.56
N VAL A 44 -2.00 8.93 5.73
CA VAL A 44 -2.93 9.51 4.75
C VAL A 44 -3.96 10.42 5.43
N GLN A 45 -4.51 9.99 6.56
CA GLN A 45 -5.49 10.78 7.32
C GLN A 45 -4.89 12.06 7.91
N SER A 46 -3.61 12.06 8.32
CA SER A 46 -2.96 13.18 9.00
C SER A 46 -2.35 14.23 8.07
N VAL A 47 -2.14 13.91 6.79
CA VAL A 47 -1.54 14.84 5.81
C VAL A 47 -2.51 15.95 5.46
N ASN A 48 -2.24 17.15 5.99
CA ASN A 48 -2.95 18.37 5.59
C ASN A 48 -2.45 18.82 4.20
N PRO A 49 -3.32 18.90 3.17
CA PRO A 49 -2.93 19.30 1.81
C PRO A 49 -2.31 20.70 1.73
N GLN A 50 -2.60 21.58 2.69
CA GLN A 50 -2.08 22.95 2.71
C GLN A 50 -0.63 23.04 3.21
N LEU A 51 -0.17 22.09 4.06
CA LEU A 51 1.22 22.05 4.53
C LEU A 51 2.20 21.68 3.39
N LYS A 52 1.74 20.87 2.44
CA LYS A 52 2.54 20.41 1.29
C LYS A 52 3.09 21.54 0.42
N LYS A 53 2.45 22.73 0.43
CA LYS A 53 2.82 23.85 -0.45
C LYS A 53 3.83 24.84 0.16
N ARG A 54 4.10 24.80 1.45
CA ARG A 54 4.86 25.84 2.18
C ARG A 54 6.11 25.36 2.93
N ALA A 55 6.26 24.09 3.16
CA ALA A 55 7.38 23.55 3.94
C ALA A 55 8.49 23.05 3.02
N GLY A 56 9.69 23.60 3.18
CA GLY A 56 10.90 23.05 2.54
C GLY A 56 11.20 21.61 3.02
N ILE A 57 12.08 20.91 2.31
CA ILE A 57 12.46 19.50 2.58
C ILE A 57 12.76 19.22 4.06
N GLY A 58 13.42 20.16 4.77
CA GLY A 58 13.75 19.99 6.18
C GLY A 58 12.53 19.96 7.11
N ALA A 59 11.51 20.80 6.86
CA ALA A 59 10.27 20.80 7.62
C ALA A 59 9.43 19.54 7.34
N TYR A 60 9.49 19.00 6.13
CA TYR A 60 8.85 17.74 5.76
C TYR A 60 9.45 16.54 6.51
N LEU A 61 10.78 16.49 6.59
CA LEU A 61 11.50 15.46 7.34
C LEU A 61 11.22 15.54 8.84
N ALA A 62 11.22 16.77 9.42
CA ALA A 62 10.91 16.96 10.83
C ALA A 62 9.47 16.56 11.17
N SER A 63 8.51 16.91 10.31
CA SER A 63 7.10 16.50 10.47
C SER A 63 6.92 14.99 10.32
N GLY A 64 7.65 14.34 9.42
CA GLY A 64 7.66 12.89 9.27
C GLY A 64 8.22 12.18 10.51
N LEU A 65 9.29 12.75 11.13
CA LEU A 65 9.88 12.20 12.34
C LEU A 65 8.95 12.36 13.55
N GLU A 66 8.34 13.53 13.73
CA GLU A 66 7.35 13.78 14.77
C GLU A 66 6.13 12.89 14.62
N PHE A 67 5.67 12.70 13.39
CA PHE A 67 4.58 11.80 13.06
C PHE A 67 4.93 10.35 13.45
N LEU A 68 6.10 9.85 13.04
CA LEU A 68 6.58 8.52 13.41
C LEU A 68 6.70 8.32 14.94
N ALA A 69 7.10 9.37 15.67
CA ALA A 69 7.18 9.33 17.13
C ALA A 69 5.81 9.16 17.81
N ARG A 70 4.73 9.61 17.15
CA ARG A 70 3.35 9.57 17.68
C ARG A 70 2.51 8.45 17.04
N LEU A 71 3.06 7.67 16.14
CA LEU A 71 2.35 6.67 15.36
C LEU A 71 1.73 5.59 16.24
N PRO A 72 0.42 5.36 16.18
CA PRO A 72 -0.20 4.23 16.84
C PRO A 72 0.17 2.94 16.09
N LEU A 73 0.95 2.08 16.73
CA LEU A 73 1.27 0.74 16.19
C LEU A 73 0.19 -0.25 16.66
N THR A 74 -1.02 -0.09 16.13
CA THR A 74 -2.16 -0.96 16.46
C THR A 74 -1.96 -2.33 15.82
N PRO A 75 -1.91 -3.42 16.59
CA PRO A 75 -1.73 -4.76 16.05
C PRO A 75 -3.01 -5.23 15.35
N PHE A 76 -2.83 -5.98 14.27
CA PHE A 76 -3.88 -6.67 13.55
C PHE A 76 -3.35 -7.96 12.94
N SER A 77 -4.23 -8.83 12.50
CA SER A 77 -3.85 -10.11 11.89
C SER A 77 -4.26 -10.19 10.43
N LEU A 78 -3.46 -10.93 9.67
CA LEU A 78 -3.65 -11.24 8.26
C LEU A 78 -3.64 -12.74 8.06
N ASP A 79 -4.62 -13.26 7.33
CA ASP A 79 -4.67 -14.66 6.94
C ASP A 79 -4.55 -14.75 5.42
N PHE A 80 -3.43 -15.30 4.92
CA PHE A 80 -3.17 -15.55 3.51
C PHE A 80 -2.20 -16.73 3.33
N ASN A 81 -2.23 -17.38 2.19
CA ASN A 81 -1.42 -18.57 1.86
C ASN A 81 -1.49 -19.66 2.96
N GLY A 82 -2.66 -19.82 3.60
CA GLY A 82 -2.88 -20.80 4.66
C GLY A 82 -2.17 -20.50 6.00
N LYS A 83 -1.61 -19.31 6.17
CA LYS A 83 -0.88 -18.89 7.38
C LYS A 83 -1.48 -17.60 7.94
N ARG A 84 -1.40 -17.49 9.27
CA ARG A 84 -1.73 -16.27 10.02
C ARG A 84 -0.48 -15.50 10.35
N HIS A 85 -0.53 -14.19 10.08
CA HIS A 85 0.55 -13.26 10.34
C HIS A 85 0.05 -12.11 11.21
N GLU A 86 0.84 -11.73 12.21
CA GLU A 86 0.60 -10.52 13.01
C GLU A 86 1.32 -9.35 12.37
N SER A 87 0.69 -8.19 12.39
CA SER A 87 1.21 -6.97 11.78
C SER A 87 0.82 -5.73 12.56
N THR A 88 1.58 -4.67 12.40
CA THR A 88 1.22 -3.30 12.81
C THR A 88 1.15 -2.35 11.61
N PHE A 89 1.69 -2.78 10.48
CA PHE A 89 1.61 -2.11 9.20
C PHE A 89 1.69 -3.14 8.06
N THR A 90 0.79 -3.04 7.10
CA THR A 90 0.82 -3.89 5.90
C THR A 90 0.49 -3.07 4.67
N VAL A 91 1.22 -3.36 3.59
CA VAL A 91 0.89 -2.92 2.24
C VAL A 91 0.48 -4.14 1.42
N ILE A 92 -0.67 -4.07 0.76
CA ILE A 92 -1.16 -5.05 -0.19
C ILE A 92 -1.15 -4.35 -1.54
N SER A 93 -0.22 -4.71 -2.39
CA SER A 93 0.15 -3.92 -3.57
C SER A 93 -0.15 -4.64 -4.88
N ASN A 94 -0.66 -3.90 -5.83
CA ASN A 94 -0.83 -4.30 -7.23
C ASN A 94 0.24 -3.63 -8.13
N ALA A 95 0.99 -2.65 -7.60
CA ALA A 95 2.03 -1.93 -8.31
C ALA A 95 3.28 -1.74 -7.45
N ALA A 96 4.46 -1.74 -8.05
CA ALA A 96 5.73 -1.71 -7.34
C ALA A 96 5.97 -0.43 -6.52
N SER A 97 5.56 0.72 -7.04
CA SER A 97 5.91 2.02 -6.48
C SER A 97 4.75 2.71 -5.78
N TYR A 98 5.04 3.23 -4.59
CA TYR A 98 4.17 4.13 -3.84
C TYR A 98 4.76 5.54 -3.86
N ALA A 99 4.02 6.50 -4.41
CA ALA A 99 4.54 7.82 -4.69
C ALA A 99 5.85 7.77 -5.53
N VAL A 100 6.52 8.91 -5.70
CA VAL A 100 7.72 8.99 -6.57
C VAL A 100 8.97 8.38 -5.92
N TRP A 101 8.98 8.26 -4.60
CA TRP A 101 10.21 8.01 -3.82
C TRP A 101 10.26 6.65 -3.11
N PHE A 102 9.13 5.95 -3.00
CA PHE A 102 9.04 4.72 -2.21
C PHE A 102 8.67 3.54 -3.10
N THR A 103 9.47 2.50 -3.05
CA THR A 103 9.17 1.19 -3.66
C THR A 103 8.76 0.25 -2.52
N LEU A 104 7.46 0.04 -2.32
CA LEU A 104 6.95 -0.78 -1.21
C LEU A 104 6.74 -2.24 -1.58
N ALA A 105 6.55 -2.53 -2.86
CA ALA A 105 6.39 -3.88 -3.38
C ALA A 105 7.23 -4.04 -4.66
N PRO A 106 8.55 -4.28 -4.54
CA PRO A 106 9.49 -4.21 -5.68
C PRO A 106 9.18 -5.19 -6.81
N GLU A 107 8.50 -6.29 -6.54
CA GLU A 107 8.19 -7.33 -7.53
C GLU A 107 6.78 -7.22 -8.11
N ALA A 108 5.91 -6.35 -7.56
CA ALA A 108 4.52 -6.20 -7.97
C ALA A 108 4.39 -5.73 -9.43
N LYS A 109 3.47 -6.34 -10.16
CA LYS A 109 3.18 -6.07 -11.57
C LYS A 109 1.69 -5.92 -11.78
N LEU A 110 1.30 -4.90 -12.55
CA LEU A 110 -0.11 -4.61 -12.86
C LEU A 110 -0.78 -5.67 -13.76
N ASP A 111 -0.01 -6.52 -14.41
CA ASP A 111 -0.49 -7.48 -15.40
C ASP A 111 -0.38 -8.94 -14.95
N ASP A 112 0.00 -9.17 -13.69
CA ASP A 112 -0.11 -10.50 -13.09
C ASP A 112 -1.43 -10.67 -12.32
N ASP A 113 -1.71 -11.86 -11.87
CA ASP A 113 -2.98 -12.21 -11.21
C ASP A 113 -2.80 -12.38 -9.70
N GLN A 114 -1.81 -11.68 -9.10
CA GLN A 114 -1.50 -11.75 -7.68
C GLN A 114 -1.33 -10.35 -7.09
N LEU A 115 -1.54 -10.24 -5.78
CA LEU A 115 -1.21 -9.05 -4.98
C LEU A 115 0.05 -9.34 -4.19
N ASP A 116 0.97 -8.39 -4.14
CA ASP A 116 2.16 -8.47 -3.32
C ASP A 116 1.85 -7.97 -1.91
N VAL A 117 2.07 -8.83 -0.92
CA VAL A 117 1.80 -8.52 0.49
C VAL A 117 3.10 -8.28 1.23
N CYS A 118 3.30 -7.05 1.68
CA CYS A 118 4.43 -6.66 2.52
C CYS A 118 3.94 -6.43 3.96
N VAL A 119 4.27 -7.35 4.86
CA VAL A 119 3.85 -7.34 6.26
C VAL A 119 4.99 -6.87 7.14
N PHE A 120 4.76 -5.83 7.92
CA PHE A 120 5.71 -5.31 8.91
C PHE A 120 5.21 -5.65 10.32
N ASN A 121 5.95 -6.48 11.03
CA ASN A 121 5.65 -6.84 12.40
C ASN A 121 6.73 -6.30 13.34
N SER A 122 6.70 -4.99 13.57
CA SER A 122 7.60 -4.35 14.51
C SER A 122 6.83 -3.46 15.50
N ARG A 123 7.27 -3.47 16.75
CA ARG A 123 6.80 -2.51 17.76
C ARG A 123 7.77 -1.34 17.94
N SER A 124 8.88 -1.34 17.20
CA SER A 124 9.90 -0.30 17.24
C SER A 124 9.65 0.74 16.15
N ARG A 125 9.41 1.98 16.56
CA ARG A 125 9.28 3.12 15.63
C ARG A 125 10.55 3.39 14.85
N LEU A 126 11.73 3.12 15.44
CA LEU A 126 13.02 3.24 14.75
C LEU A 126 13.16 2.22 13.62
N ALA A 127 12.60 1.01 13.77
CA ALA A 127 12.57 0.04 12.68
C ALA A 127 11.80 0.57 11.48
N TYR A 128 10.69 1.28 11.69
CA TYR A 128 9.91 1.91 10.60
C TYR A 128 10.68 3.00 9.86
N LEU A 129 11.54 3.76 10.56
CA LEU A 129 12.47 4.70 9.89
C LEU A 129 13.45 3.94 8.99
N GLY A 130 14.00 2.83 9.48
CA GLY A 130 14.86 1.95 8.69
C GLY A 130 14.14 1.39 7.46
N TYR A 131 12.93 0.88 7.61
CA TYR A 131 12.12 0.37 6.49
C TYR A 131 11.79 1.46 5.48
N ALA A 132 11.43 2.67 5.92
CA ALA A 132 11.19 3.80 5.03
C ALA A 132 12.44 4.16 4.24
N PHE A 133 13.61 4.23 4.88
CA PHE A 133 14.88 4.48 4.20
C PHE A 133 15.21 3.38 3.17
N LEU A 134 15.07 2.11 3.54
CA LEU A 134 15.34 0.97 2.65
C LEU A 134 14.34 0.90 1.49
N SER A 135 13.10 1.36 1.67
CA SER A 135 12.13 1.45 0.57
C SER A 135 12.51 2.50 -0.47
N MET A 136 13.19 3.59 -0.06
CA MET A 136 13.74 4.58 -1.00
C MET A 136 14.96 4.05 -1.76
N LEU A 137 15.61 3.01 -1.25
CA LEU A 137 16.73 2.33 -1.91
C LEU A 137 16.26 1.16 -2.81
N GLY A 138 15.13 1.33 -3.49
CA GLY A 138 14.61 0.32 -4.43
C GLY A 138 13.96 -0.89 -3.76
N GLY A 139 13.36 -0.71 -2.57
CA GLY A 139 12.59 -1.78 -1.94
C GLY A 139 13.41 -2.77 -1.10
N GLN A 140 14.64 -2.42 -0.70
CA GLN A 140 15.52 -3.29 0.08
C GLN A 140 14.93 -3.73 1.44
N HIS A 141 13.93 -3.03 1.95
CA HIS A 141 13.20 -3.42 3.15
C HIS A 141 12.52 -4.79 3.04
N ALA A 142 12.14 -5.23 1.83
CA ALA A 142 11.54 -6.54 1.60
C ALA A 142 12.43 -7.72 2.06
N HIS A 143 13.74 -7.50 2.14
CA HIS A 143 14.72 -8.48 2.63
C HIS A 143 15.09 -8.27 4.10
N SER A 144 14.47 -7.33 4.80
CA SER A 144 14.81 -7.00 6.19
C SER A 144 14.24 -8.02 7.18
N PRO A 145 14.96 -8.34 8.26
CA PRO A 145 14.41 -9.13 9.35
C PRO A 145 13.12 -8.48 9.91
N GLY A 146 12.07 -9.29 10.11
CA GLY A 146 10.78 -8.83 10.60
C GLY A 146 9.85 -8.27 9.52
N VAL A 147 10.24 -8.32 8.26
CA VAL A 147 9.39 -8.07 7.10
C VAL A 147 9.07 -9.40 6.41
N ILE A 148 7.80 -9.63 6.09
CA ILE A 148 7.35 -10.75 5.27
C ILE A 148 6.87 -10.17 3.95
N TYR A 149 7.48 -10.62 2.85
CA TYR A 149 7.11 -10.21 1.51
C TYR A 149 6.76 -11.45 0.68
N GLN A 150 5.49 -11.55 0.25
CA GLN A 150 4.99 -12.72 -0.49
C GLN A 150 3.82 -12.32 -1.39
N PRO A 151 3.67 -12.92 -2.58
CA PRO A 151 2.46 -12.81 -3.38
C PRO A 151 1.31 -13.59 -2.75
N ALA A 152 0.08 -13.13 -2.98
CA ALA A 152 -1.16 -13.80 -2.54
C ALA A 152 -2.35 -13.42 -3.43
N ASP A 153 -3.27 -14.38 -3.64
CA ASP A 153 -4.49 -14.15 -4.43
C ASP A 153 -5.59 -13.51 -3.59
N ALA A 154 -5.61 -13.82 -2.30
CA ALA A 154 -6.61 -13.32 -1.37
C ALA A 154 -6.04 -13.20 0.05
N ILE A 155 -6.38 -12.12 0.72
CA ILE A 155 -5.96 -11.78 2.07
C ILE A 155 -7.19 -11.44 2.92
N LYS A 156 -7.31 -12.03 4.11
CA LYS A 156 -8.28 -11.61 5.12
C LYS A 156 -7.53 -10.85 6.20
N ALA A 157 -7.97 -9.64 6.50
CA ALA A 157 -7.38 -8.82 7.55
C ALA A 157 -8.41 -8.55 8.65
N ASN A 158 -8.01 -8.78 9.90
CA ASN A 158 -8.86 -8.64 11.08
C ASN A 158 -8.14 -7.86 12.17
N SER A 159 -8.90 -7.10 12.96
CA SER A 159 -8.39 -6.40 14.14
C SER A 159 -9.43 -6.42 15.25
N ASN A 160 -8.97 -6.50 16.49
CA ASN A 160 -9.82 -6.27 17.67
C ASN A 160 -9.95 -4.77 17.99
N ASP A 161 -9.06 -3.96 17.44
CA ASP A 161 -8.99 -2.51 17.57
C ASP A 161 -9.32 -1.83 16.23
N THR A 162 -9.33 -0.49 16.22
CA THR A 162 -9.61 0.30 15.04
C THR A 162 -8.37 0.46 14.17
N ALA A 163 -8.03 -0.56 13.37
CA ALA A 163 -6.98 -0.44 12.35
C ALA A 163 -7.57 0.16 11.07
N LEU A 164 -7.09 1.35 10.71
CA LEU A 164 -7.52 2.07 9.50
C LEU A 164 -7.01 1.40 8.24
N VAL A 165 -7.80 1.55 7.16
CA VAL A 165 -7.49 1.07 5.82
C VAL A 165 -7.57 2.24 4.85
N GLN A 166 -6.57 2.35 3.98
CA GLN A 166 -6.57 3.25 2.82
C GLN A 166 -6.49 2.44 1.52
N LEU A 167 -7.05 2.98 0.44
CA LEU A 167 -6.92 2.48 -0.93
C LEU A 167 -6.45 3.64 -1.81
N ASP A 168 -5.34 3.47 -2.52
CA ASP A 168 -4.76 4.47 -3.43
C ASP A 168 -4.64 5.89 -2.84
N GLY A 169 -4.41 6.00 -1.53
CA GLY A 169 -4.29 7.27 -0.82
C GLY A 169 -5.59 7.85 -0.26
N GLU A 170 -6.70 7.12 -0.30
CA GLU A 170 -7.97 7.50 0.33
C GLU A 170 -8.31 6.58 1.51
N VAL A 171 -8.58 7.13 2.68
CA VAL A 171 -9.05 6.34 3.82
C VAL A 171 -10.49 5.88 3.57
N VAL A 172 -10.70 4.56 3.60
CA VAL A 172 -11.99 3.93 3.26
C VAL A 172 -12.69 3.32 4.47
N GLY A 173 -12.06 3.35 5.63
CA GLY A 173 -12.62 2.82 6.88
C GLY A 173 -11.60 2.00 7.67
N HIS A 174 -12.08 0.98 8.36
CA HIS A 174 -11.27 0.14 9.25
C HIS A 174 -11.59 -1.34 9.07
N LEU A 175 -10.70 -2.19 9.54
CA LEU A 175 -10.89 -3.64 9.56
C LEU A 175 -12.16 -4.05 10.34
N PRO A 176 -12.76 -5.25 10.07
CA PRO A 176 -12.25 -6.29 9.18
C PRO A 176 -12.51 -6.01 7.69
N MET A 177 -11.59 -6.48 6.82
CA MET A 177 -11.73 -6.44 5.37
C MET A 177 -11.08 -7.66 4.73
N ARG A 178 -11.55 -8.01 3.51
CA ARG A 178 -10.91 -8.96 2.61
C ARG A 178 -10.37 -8.20 1.41
N PHE A 179 -9.20 -8.62 0.94
CA PHE A 179 -8.58 -8.12 -0.27
C PHE A 179 -8.36 -9.28 -1.23
N ASP A 180 -8.63 -9.07 -2.50
CA ASP A 180 -8.36 -10.04 -3.57
C ASP A 180 -8.01 -9.32 -4.87
N ILE A 181 -7.45 -10.07 -5.82
CA ILE A 181 -7.19 -9.59 -7.17
C ILE A 181 -8.38 -9.90 -8.09
N VAL A 182 -8.69 -8.97 -8.99
CA VAL A 182 -9.61 -9.20 -10.10
C VAL A 182 -8.78 -9.19 -11.38
N PRO A 183 -8.47 -10.37 -11.91
CA PRO A 183 -7.53 -10.51 -13.02
C PRO A 183 -8.02 -9.81 -14.28
N GLN A 184 -7.10 -9.19 -15.02
CA GLN A 184 -7.28 -8.65 -16.36
C GLN A 184 -8.60 -7.90 -16.58
N SER A 185 -9.00 -7.07 -15.62
CA SER A 185 -10.33 -6.48 -15.54
C SER A 185 -10.40 -5.04 -16.05
N LEU A 186 -9.26 -4.39 -16.29
CA LEU A 186 -9.22 -3.00 -16.74
C LEU A 186 -8.30 -2.83 -17.95
N ARG A 187 -8.81 -2.21 -19.02
CA ARG A 187 -8.00 -1.81 -20.17
C ARG A 187 -7.54 -0.37 -20.01
N VAL A 188 -6.26 -0.13 -20.15
CA VAL A 188 -5.62 1.18 -20.06
C VAL A 188 -4.80 1.46 -21.29
N ILE A 189 -4.69 2.75 -21.66
CA ILE A 189 -3.73 3.17 -22.67
C ILE A 189 -2.36 3.28 -22.00
N ALA A 190 -1.40 2.51 -22.49
CA ALA A 190 -0.05 2.44 -21.93
C ALA A 190 1.01 2.41 -23.04
N PRO A 191 2.26 2.86 -22.77
CA PRO A 191 3.36 2.63 -23.68
C PRO A 191 3.53 1.15 -23.95
N GLN A 192 4.05 0.81 -25.12
CA GLN A 192 4.53 -0.55 -25.35
C GLN A 192 5.72 -0.84 -24.41
N PRO A 193 5.85 -2.07 -23.90
CA PRO A 193 6.95 -2.47 -23.04
C PRO A 193 8.31 -2.36 -23.72
#